data_23c62b1ceb725485967b7cdc43d4fbf3
#
_entry.id   23c62b1ceb725485967b7cdc43d4fbf3
#
_cell.length_a   1.000
_cell.length_b   1.000
_cell.length_c   1.000
_cell.angle_alpha   90.00
_cell.angle_beta   90.00
_cell.angle_gamma   90.00
#
_symmetry.space_group_name_H-M   'P 1'
#
loop_
_entity.id
_entity.type
_entity.pdbx_description
1 polymer ?
#
loop_
_entity_poly.entity_id
_entity_poly.type
_entity_poly.pdbx_seq_one_letter_code
_entity_poly.pdbx_strand_id
1 'polypeptide(L)'
;MQKECIAHIESNGNGWYSVYCEEEFPFGFFGEGATIEAAKQDFLTTFDAFCNAHMKRTGEKVSAIFTFELDDSAIEEMHKINVIIKRDDNGICLAEAQHQYNVGLYGTGTTAEEALADLKKVCEEAREFCAELSNTGELTFNVIYK
;
A
#
# COMPACT_ATOMS: atom_id res chain seq x y z
N MET A 1 27.63 0.07 15.25
CA MET A 1 27.28 1.17 14.33
C MET A 1 26.04 0.78 13.53
N GLN A 2 25.04 1.66 13.52
CA GLN A 2 23.83 1.40 12.75
C GLN A 2 24.06 1.73 11.27
N LYS A 3 23.57 0.87 10.40
CA LYS A 3 23.62 1.02 8.96
C LYS A 3 22.37 1.77 8.49
N GLU A 4 22.54 2.77 7.65
CA GLU A 4 21.41 3.46 7.04
C GLU A 4 21.18 2.86 5.66
N CYS A 5 19.99 2.37 5.41
CA CYS A 5 19.65 1.62 4.21
C CYS A 5 18.38 2.13 3.57
N ILE A 6 18.30 2.00 2.26
CA ILE A 6 17.08 2.29 1.52
C ILE A 6 16.39 0.97 1.23
N ALA A 7 15.14 0.87 1.67
CA ALA A 7 14.30 -0.29 1.38
C ALA A 7 13.34 0.09 0.24
N HIS A 8 13.38 -0.69 -0.82
CA HIS A 8 12.60 -0.45 -2.03
C HIS A 8 11.28 -1.20 -1.98
N ILE A 9 10.20 -0.52 -2.33
CA ILE A 9 8.86 -1.09 -2.36
C ILE A 9 8.41 -1.19 -3.82
N GLU A 10 8.07 -2.40 -4.24
CA GLU A 10 7.57 -2.63 -5.59
C GLU A 10 6.21 -3.35 -5.56
N SER A 11 5.42 -3.15 -6.61
CA SER A 11 4.17 -3.86 -6.81
C SER A 11 4.38 -4.99 -7.80
N ASN A 12 3.78 -6.16 -7.55
CA ASN A 12 3.83 -7.26 -8.50
C ASN A 12 2.68 -7.22 -9.52
N GLY A 13 1.83 -6.20 -9.43
CA GLY A 13 0.72 -6.03 -10.35
C GLY A 13 -0.55 -6.80 -9.98
N ASN A 14 -0.53 -7.61 -8.93
CA ASN A 14 -1.66 -8.44 -8.49
C ASN A 14 -2.22 -8.03 -7.14
N GLY A 15 -2.02 -6.76 -6.75
CA GLY A 15 -2.46 -6.26 -5.45
C GLY A 15 -1.55 -6.68 -4.31
N TRP A 16 -0.32 -7.02 -4.61
CA TRP A 16 0.65 -7.49 -3.64
C TRP A 16 1.92 -6.65 -3.74
N TYR A 17 2.50 -6.30 -2.61
CA TYR A 17 3.71 -5.47 -2.56
C TYR A 17 4.85 -6.24 -1.95
N SER A 18 6.06 -5.98 -2.43
CA SER A 18 7.28 -6.54 -1.90
C SER A 18 8.22 -5.41 -1.46
N VAL A 19 8.93 -5.63 -0.36
CA VAL A 19 9.92 -4.69 0.17
C VAL A 19 11.26 -5.41 0.25
N TYR A 20 12.29 -4.81 -0.31
CA TYR A 20 13.63 -5.41 -0.30
C TYR A 20 14.69 -4.33 -0.14
N CYS A 21 15.87 -4.75 0.28
CA CYS A 21 17.03 -3.88 0.47
C CYS A 21 18.20 -4.46 -0.31
N GLU A 22 18.90 -3.61 -1.06
CA GLU A 22 20.06 -4.02 -1.85
C GLU A 22 21.35 -4.06 -1.05
N GLU A 23 21.36 -3.52 0.17
CA GLU A 23 22.51 -3.54 1.04
C GLU A 23 22.85 -4.96 1.50
N GLU A 24 24.15 -5.23 1.69
CA GLU A 24 24.58 -6.53 2.15
C GLU A 24 24.40 -6.71 3.65
N PHE A 25 23.76 -7.81 4.01
CA PHE A 25 23.64 -8.28 5.39
C PHE A 25 24.12 -9.72 5.45
N PRO A 26 24.48 -10.22 6.64
CA PRO A 26 24.90 -11.61 6.78
C PRO A 26 23.79 -12.63 6.57
N PHE A 27 22.59 -12.18 6.19
CA PHE A 27 21.43 -13.00 5.89
C PHE A 27 20.59 -12.32 4.81
N GLY A 28 19.85 -13.11 4.03
CA GLY A 28 18.89 -12.58 3.07
C GLY A 28 17.51 -12.46 3.69
N PHE A 29 16.78 -11.39 3.38
CA PHE A 29 15.43 -11.17 3.88
C PHE A 29 14.66 -10.21 2.96
N PHE A 30 13.34 -10.28 3.04
CA PHE A 30 12.45 -9.38 2.33
C PHE A 30 11.11 -9.39 3.05
N GLY A 31 10.24 -8.45 2.70
CA GLY A 31 8.87 -8.40 3.22
C GLY A 31 7.86 -8.35 2.10
N GLU A 32 6.65 -8.78 2.37
CA GLU A 32 5.57 -8.71 1.39
C GLU A 32 4.22 -8.57 2.10
N GLY A 33 3.24 -8.04 1.38
CA GLY A 33 1.91 -7.88 1.93
C GLY A 33 0.93 -7.34 0.89
N ALA A 34 -0.35 -7.39 1.24
CA ALA A 34 -1.44 -6.92 0.38
C ALA A 34 -1.58 -5.40 0.37
N THR A 35 -0.90 -4.72 1.31
CA THR A 35 -0.83 -3.26 1.37
C THR A 35 0.62 -2.85 1.55
N ILE A 36 0.92 -1.58 1.25
CA ILE A 36 2.26 -1.04 1.46
C ILE A 36 2.63 -1.14 2.95
N GLU A 37 1.71 -0.78 3.85
CA GLU A 37 1.98 -0.86 5.28
C GLU A 37 2.20 -2.29 5.78
N ALA A 38 1.41 -3.25 5.26
CA ALA A 38 1.60 -4.65 5.61
C ALA A 38 2.97 -5.16 5.13
N ALA A 39 3.37 -4.76 3.92
CA ALA A 39 4.66 -5.16 3.37
C ALA A 39 5.83 -4.57 4.17
N LYS A 40 5.74 -3.29 4.56
CA LYS A 40 6.74 -2.66 5.41
C LYS A 40 6.86 -3.36 6.76
N GLN A 41 5.72 -3.66 7.38
CA GLN A 41 5.69 -4.31 8.69
C GLN A 41 6.29 -5.71 8.62
N ASP A 42 5.95 -6.46 7.58
CA ASP A 42 6.53 -7.79 7.37
C ASP A 42 8.05 -7.72 7.19
N PHE A 43 8.52 -6.73 6.41
CA PHE A 43 9.96 -6.51 6.21
C PHE A 43 10.67 -6.24 7.53
N LEU A 44 10.15 -5.34 8.36
CA LEU A 44 10.76 -5.00 9.64
C LEU A 44 10.73 -6.16 10.63
N THR A 45 9.62 -6.90 10.70
CA THR A 45 9.48 -8.06 11.57
C THR A 45 10.45 -9.16 11.16
N THR A 46 10.59 -9.40 9.86
CA THR A 46 11.51 -10.40 9.33
C THR A 46 12.96 -10.03 9.62
N PHE A 47 13.31 -8.76 9.42
CA PHE A 47 14.65 -8.26 9.73
C PHE A 47 15.00 -8.49 11.20
N ASP A 48 14.10 -8.10 12.11
CA ASP A 48 14.33 -8.28 13.54
C ASP A 48 14.52 -9.75 13.93
N ALA A 49 13.72 -10.64 13.34
CA ALA A 49 13.83 -12.07 13.59
C ALA A 49 15.19 -12.62 13.15
N PHE A 50 15.65 -12.20 11.97
CA PHE A 50 16.96 -12.64 11.47
C PHE A 50 18.11 -12.04 12.25
N CYS A 51 17.99 -10.78 12.68
CA CYS A 51 19.01 -10.17 13.56
C CYS A 51 19.16 -10.93 14.86
N ASN A 52 18.03 -11.31 15.48
CA ASN A 52 18.04 -12.07 16.71
C ASN A 52 18.65 -13.48 16.53
N ALA A 53 18.29 -14.15 15.45
CA ALA A 53 18.84 -15.47 15.13
C ALA A 53 20.34 -15.40 14.88
N HIS A 54 20.80 -14.39 14.14
CA HIS A 54 22.20 -14.17 13.85
C HIS A 54 23.01 -13.89 15.14
N MET A 55 22.45 -13.05 16.02
CA MET A 55 23.06 -12.75 17.30
C MET A 55 23.25 -14.00 18.18
N LYS A 56 22.23 -14.85 18.22
CA LYS A 56 22.28 -16.11 18.97
C LYS A 56 23.33 -17.07 18.40
N ARG A 57 23.48 -17.09 17.09
CA ARG A 57 24.41 -17.99 16.42
C ARG A 57 25.86 -17.51 16.45
N THR A 58 26.09 -16.22 16.30
CA THR A 58 27.43 -15.66 16.11
C THR A 58 27.89 -14.71 17.21
N GLY A 59 26.96 -14.18 18.01
CA GLY A 59 27.25 -13.14 18.99
C GLY A 59 27.36 -11.74 18.39
N GLU A 60 27.18 -11.62 17.07
CA GLU A 60 27.28 -10.35 16.38
C GLU A 60 25.92 -9.64 16.33
N LYS A 61 25.92 -8.38 16.78
CA LYS A 61 24.71 -7.55 16.73
C LYS A 61 24.63 -6.86 15.35
N VAL A 62 23.50 -7.04 14.69
CA VAL A 62 23.20 -6.38 13.43
C VAL A 62 22.05 -5.40 13.66
N SER A 63 22.20 -4.17 13.20
CA SER A 63 21.13 -3.17 13.30
C SER A 63 21.17 -2.26 12.07
N ALA A 64 20.01 -1.74 11.69
CA ALA A 64 19.89 -0.85 10.54
C ALA A 64 18.69 0.09 10.74
N ILE A 65 18.75 1.23 10.08
CA ILE A 65 17.63 2.16 9.95
C ILE A 65 17.25 2.18 8.48
N PHE A 66 15.98 1.95 8.20
CA PHE A 66 15.49 1.87 6.83
C PHE A 66 14.66 3.11 6.45
N THR A 67 14.97 3.66 5.28
CA THR A 67 14.15 4.66 4.62
C THR A 67 13.45 3.95 3.46
N PHE A 68 12.13 4.03 3.42
CA PHE A 68 11.35 3.33 2.39
C PHE A 68 11.14 4.22 1.17
N GLU A 69 11.41 3.67 -0.01
CA GLU A 69 11.16 4.35 -1.28
C GLU A 69 10.27 3.49 -2.16
N LEU A 70 9.26 4.15 -2.75
CA LEU A 70 8.37 3.49 -3.72
C LEU A 70 9.02 3.51 -5.09
N ASP A 71 9.05 2.36 -5.77
CA ASP A 71 9.47 2.35 -7.16
C ASP A 71 8.29 2.70 -8.08
N ASP A 72 8.56 2.79 -9.39
CA ASP A 72 7.53 3.20 -10.35
C ASP A 72 6.33 2.26 -10.37
N SER A 73 6.54 0.96 -10.18
CA SER A 73 5.45 -0.02 -10.16
C SER A 73 4.51 0.19 -8.97
N ALA A 74 5.07 0.51 -7.80
CA ALA A 74 4.27 0.79 -6.61
C ALA A 74 3.52 2.12 -6.74
N ILE A 75 4.17 3.14 -7.32
CA ILE A 75 3.54 4.44 -7.57
C ILE A 75 2.36 4.28 -8.53
N GLU A 76 2.52 3.53 -9.61
CA GLU A 76 1.43 3.25 -10.55
C GLU A 76 0.26 2.54 -9.89
N GLU A 77 0.54 1.56 -9.05
CA GLU A 77 -0.50 0.82 -8.34
C GLU A 77 -1.27 1.71 -7.38
N MET A 78 -0.59 2.65 -6.72
CA MET A 78 -1.23 3.61 -5.83
C MET A 78 -2.16 4.58 -6.56
N HIS A 79 -1.90 4.84 -7.85
CA HIS A 79 -2.75 5.70 -8.67
C HIS A 79 -4.05 5.02 -9.08
N LYS A 80 -4.09 3.69 -9.05
CA LYS A 80 -5.25 2.92 -9.49
C LYS A 80 -6.20 2.67 -8.34
N ILE A 81 -7.45 3.04 -8.53
CA ILE A 81 -8.51 2.74 -7.57
C ILE A 81 -9.54 1.90 -8.29
N ASN A 82 -9.69 0.65 -7.85
CA ASN A 82 -10.72 -0.24 -8.37
C ASN A 82 -12.02 0.08 -7.65
N VAL A 83 -13.08 0.32 -8.41
CA VAL A 83 -14.36 0.73 -7.88
C VAL A 83 -15.41 -0.30 -8.25
N ILE A 84 -16.18 -0.75 -7.27
CA ILE A 84 -17.33 -1.62 -7.49
C ILE A 84 -18.58 -0.77 -7.26
N ILE A 85 -19.47 -0.73 -8.24
CA ILE A 85 -20.73 0.01 -8.13
C ILE A 85 -21.87 -0.99 -8.02
N LYS A 86 -22.65 -0.87 -6.95
CA LYS A 86 -23.80 -1.72 -6.67
C LYS A 86 -25.04 -0.85 -6.47
N ARG A 87 -26.21 -1.40 -6.74
CA ARG A 87 -27.49 -0.73 -6.47
C ARG A 87 -28.20 -1.50 -5.35
N ASP A 88 -28.71 -0.76 -4.37
CA ASP A 88 -29.49 -1.38 -3.28
C ASP A 88 -30.96 -1.53 -3.66
N ASP A 89 -31.78 -2.08 -2.75
CA ASP A 89 -33.21 -2.31 -2.97
C ASP A 89 -34.02 -1.03 -3.10
N ASN A 90 -33.46 0.10 -2.65
CA ASN A 90 -34.11 1.41 -2.71
C ASN A 90 -33.69 2.21 -3.95
N GLY A 91 -32.89 1.61 -4.82
CA GLY A 91 -32.42 2.27 -6.03
C GLY A 91 -31.24 3.19 -5.83
N ILE A 92 -30.62 3.16 -4.66
CA ILE A 92 -29.43 3.95 -4.37
C ILE A 92 -28.20 3.20 -4.85
N CYS A 93 -27.35 3.87 -5.59
CA CYS A 93 -26.08 3.29 -6.07
C CYS A 93 -24.98 3.58 -5.04
N LEU A 94 -24.18 2.58 -4.78
CA LEU A 94 -23.01 2.68 -3.91
C LEU A 94 -21.76 2.38 -4.73
N ALA A 95 -20.84 3.34 -4.76
CA ALA A 95 -19.53 3.16 -5.36
C ALA A 95 -18.54 2.93 -4.23
N GLU A 96 -17.95 1.74 -4.17
CA GLU A 96 -17.01 1.35 -3.12
C GLU A 96 -15.63 1.20 -3.71
N ALA A 97 -14.65 1.90 -3.15
CA ALA A 97 -13.27 1.80 -3.57
C ALA A 97 -12.63 0.55 -2.99
N GLN A 98 -12.07 -0.27 -3.89
CA GLN A 98 -11.30 -1.45 -3.53
C GLN A 98 -9.83 -1.04 -3.62
N HIS A 99 -9.21 -0.76 -2.49
CA HIS A 99 -7.83 -0.27 -2.48
C HIS A 99 -7.07 -0.77 -1.25
N GLN A 100 -5.82 -0.40 -1.15
CA GLN A 100 -4.87 -0.91 -0.15
C GLN A 100 -4.63 0.06 1.01
N TYR A 101 -5.41 1.13 1.05
CA TYR A 101 -5.32 2.11 2.14
C TYR A 101 -6.18 1.66 3.32
N ASN A 102 -5.79 2.07 4.51
CA ASN A 102 -6.53 1.72 5.73
C ASN A 102 -7.74 2.64 5.97
N VAL A 103 -8.27 3.22 4.90
CA VAL A 103 -9.46 4.06 4.97
C VAL A 103 -10.52 3.51 4.02
N GLY A 104 -11.75 3.41 4.51
CA GLY A 104 -12.87 3.02 3.67
C GLY A 104 -13.35 4.23 2.89
N LEU A 105 -13.33 4.13 1.57
CA LEU A 105 -13.79 5.21 0.69
C LEU A 105 -14.97 4.72 -0.12
N TYR A 106 -16.08 5.46 -0.07
CA TYR A 106 -17.26 5.12 -0.84
C TYR A 106 -18.05 6.39 -1.16
N GLY A 107 -18.84 6.30 -2.24
CA GLY A 107 -19.72 7.36 -2.64
C GLY A 107 -21.11 6.81 -2.93
N THR A 108 -22.14 7.66 -2.85
CA THR A 108 -23.52 7.26 -3.08
C THR A 108 -24.19 8.23 -4.06
N GLY A 109 -25.23 7.76 -4.72
CA GLY A 109 -26.04 8.57 -5.62
C GLY A 109 -27.24 7.80 -6.13
N THR A 110 -28.12 8.47 -6.85
CA THR A 110 -29.29 7.81 -7.45
C THR A 110 -28.94 7.14 -8.79
N THR A 111 -27.78 7.47 -9.35
CA THR A 111 -27.25 6.82 -10.54
C THR A 111 -25.82 6.38 -10.28
N ALA A 112 -25.31 5.46 -11.12
CA ALA A 112 -23.93 5.03 -11.03
C ALA A 112 -22.96 6.20 -11.23
N GLU A 113 -23.29 7.12 -12.13
CA GLU A 113 -22.47 8.30 -12.41
C GLU A 113 -22.39 9.23 -11.20
N GLU A 114 -23.51 9.45 -10.50
CA GLU A 114 -23.54 10.25 -9.29
C GLU A 114 -22.72 9.60 -8.17
N ALA A 115 -22.85 8.29 -7.98
CA ALA A 115 -22.11 7.56 -6.96
C ALA A 115 -20.61 7.63 -7.23
N LEU A 116 -20.19 7.49 -8.48
CA LEU A 116 -18.79 7.58 -8.87
C LEU A 116 -18.25 9.00 -8.66
N ALA A 117 -19.03 10.03 -9.03
CA ALA A 117 -18.64 11.42 -8.82
C ALA A 117 -18.46 11.74 -7.34
N ASP A 118 -19.37 11.24 -6.51
CA ASP A 118 -19.28 11.40 -5.05
C ASP A 118 -18.03 10.71 -4.50
N LEU A 119 -17.73 9.49 -4.95
CA LEU A 119 -16.53 8.77 -4.55
C LEU A 119 -15.25 9.53 -4.93
N LYS A 120 -15.18 10.08 -6.15
CA LYS A 120 -14.04 10.87 -6.59
C LYS A 120 -13.80 12.07 -5.69
N LYS A 121 -14.87 12.74 -5.28
CA LYS A 121 -14.81 13.86 -4.35
C LYS A 121 -14.27 13.41 -2.98
N VAL A 122 -14.77 12.29 -2.48
CA VAL A 122 -14.29 11.71 -1.21
C VAL A 122 -12.81 11.38 -1.28
N CYS A 123 -12.35 10.82 -2.40
CA CYS A 123 -10.92 10.52 -2.60
C CYS A 123 -10.05 11.78 -2.57
N GLU A 124 -10.51 12.85 -3.20
CA GLU A 124 -9.77 14.13 -3.19
C GLU A 124 -9.72 14.73 -1.77
N GLU A 125 -10.79 14.63 -1.01
CA GLU A 125 -10.80 15.07 0.39
C GLU A 125 -9.85 14.22 1.24
N ALA A 126 -9.82 12.91 1.00
CA ALA A 126 -8.95 11.99 1.74
C ALA A 126 -7.46 12.26 1.50
N ARG A 127 -7.10 12.84 0.36
CA ARG A 127 -5.69 13.16 0.05
C ARG A 127 -5.10 14.16 1.04
N GLU A 128 -5.90 14.97 1.69
CA GLU A 128 -5.42 15.96 2.65
C GLU A 128 -4.91 15.32 3.95
N PHE A 129 -5.41 14.14 4.31
CA PHE A 129 -5.06 13.50 5.56
C PHE A 129 -4.53 12.06 5.41
N CYS A 130 -4.49 11.53 4.20
CA CYS A 130 -3.94 10.20 3.94
C CYS A 130 -2.61 10.34 3.19
N ALA A 131 -1.51 10.05 3.87
CA ALA A 131 -0.17 10.25 3.32
C ALA A 131 0.07 9.45 2.04
N GLU A 132 -0.46 8.24 1.95
CA GLU A 132 -0.32 7.40 0.77
C GLU A 132 -0.99 8.04 -0.45
N LEU A 133 -2.16 8.64 -0.25
CA LEU A 133 -2.88 9.32 -1.32
C LEU A 133 -2.30 10.67 -1.67
N SER A 134 -1.77 11.40 -0.68
CA SER A 134 -1.25 12.75 -0.90
C SER A 134 0.00 12.77 -1.80
N ASN A 135 0.74 11.67 -1.84
CA ASN A 135 1.96 11.54 -2.65
C ASN A 135 1.70 11.00 -4.06
N THR A 136 0.45 10.71 -4.40
CA THR A 136 0.10 10.24 -5.74
C THR A 136 -0.17 11.43 -6.66
N GLY A 137 -0.01 11.24 -7.94
CA GLY A 137 -0.45 12.23 -8.92
C GLY A 137 -1.94 12.11 -9.17
N GLU A 138 -2.35 12.13 -10.43
CA GLU A 138 -3.75 11.96 -10.81
C GLU A 138 -4.21 10.52 -10.57
N LEU A 139 -5.37 10.36 -9.91
CA LEU A 139 -5.93 9.05 -9.62
C LEU A 139 -6.65 8.48 -10.84
N THR A 140 -6.46 7.19 -11.09
CA THR A 140 -7.13 6.46 -12.16
C THR A 140 -8.17 5.52 -11.54
N PHE A 141 -9.40 5.60 -11.99
CA PHE A 141 -10.50 4.78 -11.48
C PHE A 141 -10.87 3.69 -12.47
N ASN A 142 -10.79 2.44 -12.02
CA ASN A 142 -11.19 1.28 -12.79
C ASN A 142 -12.53 0.80 -12.25
N VAL A 143 -13.61 1.00 -13.01
CA VAL A 143 -14.98 0.80 -12.53
C VAL A 143 -15.54 -0.52 -12.99
N ILE A 144 -16.09 -1.28 -12.04
CA ILE A 144 -16.78 -2.55 -12.31
C ILE A 144 -18.22 -2.41 -11.81
N TYR A 145 -19.16 -2.69 -12.67
CA TYR A 145 -20.58 -2.64 -12.34
C TYR A 145 -21.07 -4.03 -11.93
N LYS A 146 -21.80 -4.09 -10.85
CA LYS A 146 -22.41 -5.31 -10.35
C LYS A 146 -23.90 -5.16 -10.10
#